data_c22c7f52ec1f453bb6e962134ff718ab
#
_entry.id   c22c7f52ec1f453bb6e962134ff718ab
#
_cell.length_a   1.000
_cell.length_b   1.000
_cell.length_c   1.000
_cell.angle_alpha   90.00
_cell.angle_beta   90.00
_cell.angle_gamma   90.00
#
_symmetry.space_group_name_H-M   'P 1'
#
loop_
_entity.id
_entity.type
_entity.pdbx_description
1 polymer ?
#
loop_
_entity_poly.entity_id
_entity_poly.type
_entity_poly.pdbx_seq_one_letter_code
_entity_poly.pdbx_strand_id
1 'polypeptide(L)'
;MVWVRDLVKVHRTGATATSAIHHVDLEVRRGEFVAVSGPSGAGKSTLLHLLGGLDRPDGGQIWLDGRRVDGLSEARWAMLRRRSIGVVFQFFNLISNMTVADNVELPALLVGVPPRQARARREELLAELGLESKARSTPAELSGGEQQRVALARALVNDPDLLLADEPTGNLDSRNTRDVLRLLSRVHEQGRTILLVTHDARVASAADRVISLFDGAIAGDTEVSLPASRRGSVADVLQLKD
;
A
#
# COMPACT_ATOMS: atom_id res chain seq x y z
N MET A 1 -10.75 11.23 1.17
CA MET A 1 -9.88 10.36 1.99
C MET A 1 -8.49 10.96 2.18
N VAL A 2 -7.69 11.10 1.14
CA VAL A 2 -6.38 11.78 1.17
C VAL A 2 -6.46 13.07 0.37
N TRP A 3 -5.91 14.15 0.89
CA TRP A 3 -5.80 15.41 0.17
C TRP A 3 -4.44 16.04 0.46
N VAL A 4 -3.76 16.48 -0.59
CA VAL A 4 -2.39 16.99 -0.57
C VAL A 4 -2.35 18.31 -1.32
N ARG A 5 -1.66 19.27 -0.75
CA ARG A 5 -1.45 20.59 -1.37
C ARG A 5 -0.01 21.01 -1.29
N ASP A 6 0.51 21.39 -2.45
CA ASP A 6 1.82 22.01 -2.62
C ASP A 6 2.94 21.20 -1.96
N LEU A 7 2.87 19.84 -2.04
CA LEU A 7 3.76 18.96 -1.32
C LEU A 7 5.16 19.01 -1.90
N VAL A 8 6.14 19.18 -1.02
CA VAL A 8 7.56 19.26 -1.38
C VAL A 8 8.39 18.34 -0.50
N LYS A 9 9.32 17.60 -1.12
CA LYS A 9 10.32 16.80 -0.42
C LYS A 9 11.67 16.89 -1.09
N VAL A 10 12.72 17.17 -0.30
CA VAL A 10 14.10 17.23 -0.74
C VAL A 10 14.95 16.26 0.08
N HIS A 11 15.54 15.28 -0.58
CA HIS A 11 16.53 14.40 0.05
C HIS A 11 17.90 15.07 0.04
N ARG A 12 18.56 15.17 1.19
CA ARG A 12 19.89 15.73 1.34
C ARG A 12 20.87 14.61 1.69
N THR A 13 21.83 14.37 0.80
CA THR A 13 22.92 13.41 1.04
C THR A 13 24.23 14.16 0.99
N GLY A 14 24.78 14.51 2.15
CA GLY A 14 25.99 15.35 2.24
C GLY A 14 25.74 16.75 1.66
N ALA A 15 26.55 17.12 0.68
CA ALA A 15 26.44 18.42 -0.01
C ALA A 15 25.44 18.44 -1.18
N THR A 16 24.87 17.28 -1.53
CA THR A 16 23.94 17.16 -2.67
C THR A 16 22.50 17.19 -2.16
N ALA A 17 21.67 18.04 -2.76
CA ALA A 17 20.24 18.09 -2.52
C ALA A 17 19.52 17.61 -3.79
N THR A 18 18.74 16.55 -3.68
CA THR A 18 17.91 16.03 -4.77
C THR A 18 16.45 16.20 -4.38
N SER A 19 15.71 16.98 -5.14
CA SER A 19 14.29 17.10 -4.90
C SER A 19 13.59 15.81 -5.37
N ALA A 20 12.81 15.22 -4.49
CA ALA A 20 12.09 13.97 -4.75
C ALA A 20 10.59 14.21 -5.02
N ILE A 21 10.01 15.28 -4.47
CA ILE A 21 8.64 15.72 -4.71
C ILE A 21 8.63 17.22 -4.92
N HIS A 22 8.00 17.68 -6.00
CA HIS A 22 7.94 19.04 -6.46
C HIS A 22 6.50 19.53 -6.56
N HIS A 23 6.04 20.31 -5.58
CA HIS A 23 4.75 21.01 -5.61
C HIS A 23 3.58 20.11 -6.05
N VAL A 24 3.46 18.91 -5.44
CA VAL A 24 2.43 17.95 -5.78
C VAL A 24 1.11 18.30 -5.10
N ASP A 25 0.06 18.45 -5.91
CA ASP A 25 -1.34 18.47 -5.51
C ASP A 25 -1.99 17.13 -5.86
N LEU A 26 -2.64 16.48 -4.88
CA LEU A 26 -3.25 15.16 -5.07
C LEU A 26 -4.52 15.05 -4.22
N GLU A 27 -5.57 14.50 -4.82
CA GLU A 27 -6.75 14.05 -4.10
C GLU A 27 -7.01 12.56 -4.38
N VAL A 28 -7.25 11.79 -3.31
CA VAL A 28 -7.72 10.41 -3.39
C VAL A 28 -9.04 10.33 -2.63
N ARG A 29 -10.09 9.91 -3.31
CA ARG A 29 -11.43 9.79 -2.73
C ARG A 29 -11.55 8.54 -1.87
N ARG A 30 -12.50 8.51 -0.95
CA ARG A 30 -12.77 7.31 -0.15
C ARG A 30 -13.29 6.19 -1.06
N GLY A 31 -12.77 4.98 -0.89
CA GLY A 31 -13.12 3.83 -1.70
C GLY A 31 -12.56 3.85 -3.12
N GLU A 32 -11.62 4.76 -3.44
CA GLU A 32 -10.96 4.81 -4.74
C GLU A 32 -9.70 3.93 -4.74
N PHE A 33 -9.47 3.22 -5.82
CA PHE A 33 -8.20 2.53 -6.07
C PHE A 33 -7.37 3.36 -7.05
N VAL A 34 -6.32 4.00 -6.55
CA VAL A 34 -5.42 4.86 -7.33
C VAL A 34 -4.06 4.19 -7.48
N ALA A 35 -3.56 4.14 -8.72
CA ALA A 35 -2.18 3.78 -9.00
C ALA A 35 -1.34 5.03 -9.28
N VAL A 36 -0.19 5.14 -8.63
CA VAL A 36 0.85 6.13 -8.98
C VAL A 36 1.92 5.39 -9.78
N SER A 37 2.05 5.75 -11.06
CA SER A 37 2.98 5.13 -12.00
C SER A 37 4.05 6.11 -12.44
N GLY A 38 5.19 5.61 -12.89
CA GLY A 38 6.30 6.42 -13.40
C GLY A 38 7.63 5.67 -13.37
N PRO A 39 8.70 6.23 -13.95
CA PRO A 39 10.01 5.61 -13.99
C PRO A 39 10.62 5.44 -12.59
N SER A 40 11.67 4.63 -12.49
CA SER A 40 12.46 4.53 -11.26
C SER A 40 13.06 5.92 -10.92
N GLY A 41 13.03 6.29 -9.65
CA GLY A 41 13.50 7.60 -9.19
C GLY A 41 12.49 8.75 -9.34
N ALA A 42 11.31 8.54 -9.91
CA ALA A 42 10.30 9.59 -10.10
C ALA A 42 9.69 10.17 -8.80
N GLY A 43 10.00 9.61 -7.62
CA GLY A 43 9.47 10.08 -6.34
C GLY A 43 8.27 9.28 -5.80
N LYS A 44 7.85 8.20 -6.48
CA LYS A 44 6.65 7.42 -6.13
C LYS A 44 6.63 6.89 -4.69
N SER A 45 7.67 6.15 -4.30
CA SER A 45 7.80 5.62 -2.93
C SER A 45 7.93 6.76 -1.90
N THR A 46 8.61 7.86 -2.27
CA THR A 46 8.69 9.05 -1.42
C THR A 46 7.29 9.62 -1.17
N LEU A 47 6.48 9.79 -2.21
CA LEU A 47 5.10 10.26 -2.07
C LEU A 47 4.31 9.34 -1.12
N LEU A 48 4.36 8.02 -1.35
CA LEU A 48 3.68 7.04 -0.50
C LEU A 48 4.16 7.11 0.96
N HIS A 49 5.47 7.25 1.19
CA HIS A 49 6.04 7.36 2.54
C HIS A 49 5.59 8.63 3.25
N LEU A 50 5.47 9.76 2.54
CA LEU A 50 4.94 11.01 3.09
C LEU A 50 3.47 10.84 3.52
N LEU A 51 2.64 10.20 2.67
CA LEU A 51 1.23 9.94 2.95
C LEU A 51 1.03 8.94 4.10
N GLY A 52 1.96 8.00 4.28
CA GLY A 52 1.99 7.06 5.40
C GLY A 52 2.62 7.59 6.68
N GLY A 53 3.15 8.83 6.67
CA GLY A 53 3.89 9.40 7.78
C GLY A 53 5.15 8.63 8.13
N LEU A 54 5.74 7.93 7.17
CA LEU A 54 7.05 7.25 7.29
C LEU A 54 8.20 8.21 7.03
N ASP A 55 7.92 9.32 6.36
CA ASP A 55 8.82 10.46 6.18
C ASP A 55 8.04 11.76 6.38
N ARG A 56 8.76 12.88 6.52
CA ARG A 56 8.16 14.20 6.72
C ARG A 56 8.36 15.06 5.49
N PRO A 57 7.33 15.80 5.05
CA PRO A 57 7.48 16.76 3.97
C PRO A 57 8.36 17.94 4.42
N ASP A 58 9.06 18.55 3.47
CA ASP A 58 9.78 19.81 3.68
C ASP A 58 8.88 21.03 3.45
N GLY A 59 7.78 20.85 2.73
CA GLY A 59 6.75 21.87 2.49
C GLY A 59 5.41 21.26 2.09
N GLY A 60 4.39 22.09 2.06
CA GLY A 60 3.03 21.68 1.70
C GLY A 60 2.22 21.15 2.87
N GLN A 61 1.11 20.51 2.55
CA GLN A 61 0.12 20.08 3.53
C GLN A 61 -0.48 18.73 3.13
N ILE A 62 -0.73 17.87 4.12
CA ILE A 62 -1.37 16.56 3.96
C ILE A 62 -2.57 16.48 4.90
N TRP A 63 -3.72 16.06 4.37
CA TRP A 63 -4.92 15.76 5.14
C TRP A 63 -5.34 14.31 4.93
N LEU A 64 -5.72 13.67 6.01
CA LEU A 64 -6.36 12.35 6.03
C LEU A 64 -7.73 12.51 6.69
N ASP A 65 -8.78 12.14 5.98
CA ASP A 65 -10.18 12.29 6.41
C ASP A 65 -10.51 13.68 6.98
N GLY A 66 -10.10 14.72 6.25
CA GLY A 66 -10.34 16.10 6.61
C GLY A 66 -9.49 16.63 7.77
N ARG A 67 -8.58 15.82 8.30
CA ARG A 67 -7.65 16.25 9.38
C ARG A 67 -6.26 16.45 8.81
N ARG A 68 -5.67 17.59 9.10
CA ARG A 68 -4.30 17.91 8.75
C ARG A 68 -3.32 17.07 9.55
N VAL A 69 -2.38 16.39 8.87
CA VAL A 69 -1.50 15.38 9.49
C VAL A 69 -0.01 15.65 9.31
N ASP A 70 0.42 16.50 8.38
CA ASP A 70 1.83 16.79 8.10
C ASP A 70 2.62 17.28 9.32
N GLY A 71 1.98 17.98 10.24
CA GLY A 71 2.58 18.48 11.48
C GLY A 71 2.47 17.54 12.69
N LEU A 72 1.98 16.31 12.53
CA LEU A 72 1.82 15.39 13.64
C LEU A 72 3.18 14.89 14.18
N SER A 73 3.22 14.66 15.49
CA SER A 73 4.36 13.96 16.12
C SER A 73 4.41 12.49 15.69
N GLU A 74 5.59 11.87 15.76
CA GLU A 74 5.76 10.45 15.44
C GLU A 74 4.81 9.54 16.24
N ALA A 75 4.57 9.85 17.51
CA ALA A 75 3.63 9.08 18.33
C ALA A 75 2.19 9.11 17.78
N ARG A 76 1.74 10.27 17.26
CA ARG A 76 0.42 10.41 16.64
C ARG A 76 0.38 9.72 15.27
N TRP A 77 1.42 9.84 14.47
CA TRP A 77 1.56 9.11 13.20
C TRP A 77 1.56 7.59 13.42
N ALA A 78 2.32 7.10 14.42
CA ALA A 78 2.32 5.68 14.76
C ALA A 78 0.93 5.17 15.15
N MET A 79 0.12 6.01 15.82
CA MET A 79 -1.26 5.66 16.15
C MET A 79 -2.16 5.59 14.91
N LEU A 80 -2.02 6.52 13.95
CA LEU A 80 -2.74 6.49 12.68
C LEU A 80 -2.36 5.26 11.84
N ARG A 81 -1.06 4.97 11.70
CA ARG A 81 -0.58 3.77 11.00
C ARG A 81 -1.12 2.48 11.60
N ARG A 82 -1.23 2.40 12.92
CA ARG A 82 -1.76 1.20 13.58
C ARG A 82 -3.26 1.00 13.38
N ARG A 83 -4.03 2.08 13.23
CA ARG A 83 -5.51 2.01 13.24
C ARG A 83 -6.15 2.18 11.88
N SER A 84 -5.62 3.09 11.07
CA SER A 84 -6.32 3.57 9.88
C SER A 84 -5.54 3.39 8.58
N ILE A 85 -4.25 3.03 8.66
CA ILE A 85 -3.39 2.91 7.49
C ILE A 85 -2.70 1.54 7.51
N GLY A 86 -2.98 0.72 6.48
CA GLY A 86 -2.19 -0.46 6.19
C GLY A 86 -1.04 -0.12 5.25
N VAL A 87 0.15 -0.66 5.48
CA VAL A 87 1.29 -0.45 4.58
C VAL A 87 1.85 -1.78 4.12
N VAL A 88 1.99 -1.92 2.80
CA VAL A 88 2.61 -3.07 2.14
C VAL A 88 3.86 -2.58 1.42
N PHE A 89 5.01 -3.19 1.67
CA PHE A 89 6.30 -2.81 1.10
C PHE A 89 6.76 -3.80 0.03
N GLN A 90 7.62 -3.34 -0.85
CA GLN A 90 8.24 -4.14 -1.91
C GLN A 90 9.05 -5.33 -1.35
N PHE A 91 9.77 -5.14 -0.25
CA PHE A 91 10.61 -6.17 0.41
C PHE A 91 9.90 -6.80 1.63
N PHE A 92 8.56 -6.87 1.62
CA PHE A 92 7.71 -7.51 2.62
C PHE A 92 7.85 -6.95 4.05
N ASN A 93 9.07 -6.63 4.51
CA ASN A 93 9.40 -6.11 5.84
C ASN A 93 8.77 -6.94 6.98
N LEU A 94 8.79 -8.26 6.83
CA LEU A 94 8.37 -9.20 7.88
C LEU A 94 9.43 -9.27 8.98
N ILE A 95 8.99 -9.47 10.21
CA ILE A 95 9.88 -9.67 11.34
C ILE A 95 10.40 -11.10 11.29
N SER A 96 11.69 -11.26 10.99
CA SER A 96 12.31 -12.52 10.60
C SER A 96 12.30 -13.60 11.68
N ASN A 97 12.31 -13.22 12.95
CA ASN A 97 12.31 -14.12 14.12
C ASN A 97 10.90 -14.39 14.67
N MET A 98 9.86 -13.93 14.00
CA MET A 98 8.46 -14.18 14.32
C MET A 98 7.84 -15.14 13.32
N THR A 99 6.86 -15.90 13.76
CA THR A 99 6.04 -16.73 12.87
C THR A 99 5.15 -15.86 11.97
N VAL A 100 4.58 -16.47 10.93
CA VAL A 100 3.53 -15.86 10.11
C VAL A 100 2.38 -15.37 10.97
N ALA A 101 1.92 -16.20 11.89
CA ALA A 101 0.84 -15.86 12.83
C ALA A 101 1.18 -14.62 13.65
N ASP A 102 2.39 -14.55 14.21
CA ASP A 102 2.83 -13.43 15.03
C ASP A 102 2.98 -12.14 14.22
N ASN A 103 3.55 -12.24 13.01
CA ASN A 103 3.67 -11.08 12.09
C ASN A 103 2.32 -10.45 11.79
N VAL A 104 1.28 -11.28 11.54
CA VAL A 104 -0.07 -10.80 11.22
C VAL A 104 -0.79 -10.27 12.46
N GLU A 105 -0.67 -10.94 13.60
CA GLU A 105 -1.39 -10.61 14.83
C GLU A 105 -0.84 -9.37 15.55
N LEU A 106 0.47 -9.13 15.47
CA LEU A 106 1.17 -8.09 16.20
C LEU A 106 0.55 -6.69 16.11
N PRO A 107 0.15 -6.15 14.92
CA PRO A 107 -0.44 -4.82 14.87
C PRO A 107 -1.76 -4.71 15.64
N ALA A 108 -2.57 -5.77 15.68
CA ALA A 108 -3.81 -5.79 16.45
C ALA A 108 -3.54 -5.74 17.96
N LEU A 109 -2.56 -6.49 18.44
CA LEU A 109 -2.14 -6.44 19.85
C LEU A 109 -1.60 -5.06 20.24
N LEU A 110 -0.85 -4.40 19.33
CA LEU A 110 -0.27 -3.07 19.58
C LEU A 110 -1.31 -1.94 19.69
N VAL A 111 -2.53 -2.14 19.16
CA VAL A 111 -3.64 -1.18 19.36
C VAL A 111 -4.54 -1.56 20.52
N GLY A 112 -4.22 -2.64 21.23
CA GLY A 112 -4.94 -3.08 22.43
C GLY A 112 -6.15 -3.98 22.13
N VAL A 113 -6.23 -4.59 20.92
CA VAL A 113 -7.23 -5.62 20.65
C VAL A 113 -7.01 -6.81 21.56
N PRO A 114 -8.05 -7.34 22.23
CA PRO A 114 -7.90 -8.51 23.08
C PRO A 114 -7.29 -9.70 22.31
N PRO A 115 -6.35 -10.47 22.91
CA PRO A 115 -5.63 -11.55 22.20
C PRO A 115 -6.54 -12.57 21.51
N ARG A 116 -7.69 -12.87 22.10
CA ARG A 116 -8.69 -13.77 21.50
C ARG A 116 -9.25 -13.24 20.18
N GLN A 117 -9.56 -11.94 20.14
CA GLN A 117 -10.08 -11.27 18.93
C GLN A 117 -8.98 -11.11 17.88
N ALA A 118 -7.77 -10.70 18.28
CA ALA A 118 -6.62 -10.59 17.38
C ALA A 118 -6.32 -11.93 16.71
N ARG A 119 -6.34 -13.02 17.48
CA ARG A 119 -6.18 -14.39 16.97
C ARG A 119 -7.27 -14.76 15.95
N ALA A 120 -8.54 -14.54 16.28
CA ALA A 120 -9.64 -14.87 15.38
C ALA A 120 -9.51 -14.11 14.04
N ARG A 121 -9.22 -12.81 14.10
CA ARG A 121 -9.01 -11.99 12.90
C ARG A 121 -7.81 -12.45 12.07
N ARG A 122 -6.70 -12.81 12.70
CA ARG A 122 -5.54 -13.41 12.04
C ARG A 122 -5.92 -14.71 11.32
N GLU A 123 -6.66 -15.61 11.98
CA GLU A 123 -7.08 -16.89 11.40
C GLU A 123 -7.96 -16.69 10.17
N GLU A 124 -8.92 -15.76 10.22
CA GLU A 124 -9.72 -15.36 9.06
C GLU A 124 -8.86 -14.89 7.89
N LEU A 125 -7.92 -13.96 8.14
CA LEU A 125 -7.06 -13.42 7.09
C LEU A 125 -6.11 -14.48 6.52
N LEU A 126 -5.56 -15.36 7.35
CA LEU A 126 -4.71 -16.44 6.86
C LEU A 126 -5.50 -17.43 5.98
N ALA A 127 -6.77 -17.71 6.33
CA ALA A 127 -7.65 -18.54 5.53
C ALA A 127 -7.99 -17.87 4.18
N GLU A 128 -8.39 -16.59 4.20
CA GLU A 128 -8.68 -15.83 2.98
C GLU A 128 -7.49 -15.79 2.01
N LEU A 129 -6.26 -15.82 2.54
CA LEU A 129 -5.01 -15.70 1.78
C LEU A 129 -4.35 -17.05 1.48
N GLY A 130 -4.97 -18.17 1.91
CA GLY A 130 -4.44 -19.53 1.70
C GLY A 130 -3.13 -19.79 2.43
N LEU A 131 -3.00 -19.28 3.65
CA LEU A 131 -1.78 -19.34 4.48
C LEU A 131 -1.98 -20.10 5.81
N GLU A 132 -3.12 -20.80 6.02
CA GLU A 132 -3.40 -21.49 7.28
C GLU A 132 -2.31 -22.51 7.63
N SER A 133 -1.86 -23.29 6.63
CA SER A 133 -0.82 -24.30 6.82
C SER A 133 0.55 -23.71 7.16
N LYS A 134 0.74 -22.41 6.88
CA LYS A 134 1.99 -21.66 7.10
C LYS A 134 2.00 -20.84 8.39
N ALA A 135 0.93 -20.87 9.18
CA ALA A 135 0.77 -20.01 10.37
C ALA A 135 1.96 -20.11 11.35
N ARG A 136 2.60 -21.28 11.45
CA ARG A 136 3.75 -21.53 12.35
C ARG A 136 5.10 -21.37 11.67
N SER A 137 5.16 -21.20 10.35
CA SER A 137 6.39 -20.98 9.60
C SER A 137 6.97 -19.60 9.90
N THR A 138 8.28 -19.48 9.76
CA THR A 138 8.99 -18.18 9.77
C THR A 138 9.08 -17.61 8.35
N PRO A 139 9.34 -16.30 8.17
CA PRO A 139 9.49 -15.71 6.84
C PRO A 139 10.51 -16.41 5.94
N ALA A 140 11.59 -16.94 6.50
CA ALA A 140 12.63 -17.65 5.74
C ALA A 140 12.15 -18.97 5.10
N GLU A 141 11.06 -19.55 5.58
CA GLU A 141 10.46 -20.79 5.07
C GLU A 141 9.39 -20.54 4.00
N LEU A 142 9.19 -19.28 3.61
CA LEU A 142 8.15 -18.86 2.67
C LEU A 142 8.74 -18.46 1.32
N SER A 143 8.01 -18.76 0.25
CA SER A 143 8.23 -18.14 -1.07
C SER A 143 7.96 -16.63 -1.03
N GLY A 144 8.49 -15.87 -1.99
CA GLY A 144 8.26 -14.44 -2.09
C GLY A 144 6.77 -14.09 -2.18
N GLY A 145 5.97 -14.87 -2.92
CA GLY A 145 4.53 -14.68 -3.01
C GLY A 145 3.79 -14.96 -1.69
N GLU A 146 4.23 -15.97 -0.92
CA GLU A 146 3.69 -16.21 0.42
C GLU A 146 4.06 -15.08 1.38
N GLN A 147 5.31 -14.60 1.36
CA GLN A 147 5.75 -13.46 2.18
C GLN A 147 4.93 -12.20 1.89
N GLN A 148 4.64 -11.93 0.61
CA GLN A 148 3.81 -10.79 0.22
C GLN A 148 2.38 -10.92 0.72
N ARG A 149 1.78 -12.12 0.63
CA ARG A 149 0.46 -12.35 1.20
C ARG A 149 0.45 -12.20 2.73
N VAL A 150 1.49 -12.61 3.43
CA VAL A 150 1.64 -12.35 4.88
C VAL A 150 1.75 -10.85 5.16
N ALA A 151 2.52 -10.10 4.38
CA ALA A 151 2.63 -8.65 4.53
C ALA A 151 1.28 -7.95 4.29
N LEU A 152 0.49 -8.43 3.32
CA LEU A 152 -0.86 -7.95 3.07
C LEU A 152 -1.82 -8.29 4.23
N ALA A 153 -1.78 -9.53 4.75
CA ALA A 153 -2.56 -9.93 5.93
C ALA A 153 -2.25 -9.02 7.13
N ARG A 154 -0.96 -8.77 7.39
CA ARG A 154 -0.51 -7.87 8.45
C ARG A 154 -1.03 -6.45 8.27
N ALA A 155 -1.02 -5.94 7.04
CA ALA A 155 -1.53 -4.60 6.74
C ALA A 155 -3.04 -4.49 6.94
N LEU A 156 -3.80 -5.58 6.77
CA LEU A 156 -5.27 -5.63 6.83
C LEU A 156 -5.83 -6.02 8.21
N VAL A 157 -5.00 -6.46 9.16
CA VAL A 157 -5.49 -7.04 10.42
C VAL A 157 -6.33 -6.08 11.26
N ASN A 158 -6.01 -4.78 11.20
CA ASN A 158 -6.73 -3.72 11.91
C ASN A 158 -7.82 -3.05 11.05
N ASP A 159 -8.19 -3.66 9.94
CA ASP A 159 -9.24 -3.18 9.05
C ASP A 159 -9.07 -1.71 8.61
N PRO A 160 -7.93 -1.33 8.02
CA PRO A 160 -7.58 0.06 7.73
C PRO A 160 -8.50 0.66 6.65
N ASP A 161 -8.78 1.98 6.76
CA ASP A 161 -9.51 2.72 5.74
C ASP A 161 -8.66 3.00 4.48
N LEU A 162 -7.33 3.09 4.65
CA LEU A 162 -6.36 3.37 3.60
C LEU A 162 -5.29 2.28 3.56
N LEU A 163 -5.12 1.67 2.40
CA LEU A 163 -4.01 0.76 2.11
C LEU A 163 -3.01 1.45 1.19
N LEU A 164 -1.77 1.56 1.66
CA LEU A 164 -0.63 2.08 0.91
C LEU A 164 0.23 0.88 0.47
N ALA A 165 0.43 0.70 -0.83
CA ALA A 165 1.19 -0.42 -1.37
C ALA A 165 2.36 0.08 -2.25
N ASP A 166 3.58 -0.10 -1.77
CA ASP A 166 4.81 0.29 -2.47
C ASP A 166 5.36 -0.90 -3.25
N GLU A 167 5.24 -0.88 -4.58
CA GLU A 167 5.69 -1.93 -5.52
C GLU A 167 5.33 -3.36 -5.05
N PRO A 168 4.05 -3.64 -4.68
CA PRO A 168 3.69 -4.87 -3.99
C PRO A 168 3.87 -6.14 -4.84
N THR A 169 4.20 -5.99 -6.11
CA THR A 169 4.42 -7.10 -7.06
C THR A 169 5.82 -7.10 -7.68
N GLY A 170 6.67 -6.11 -7.33
CA GLY A 170 7.96 -5.89 -7.98
C GLY A 170 8.96 -7.03 -7.86
N ASN A 171 8.82 -7.91 -6.86
CA ASN A 171 9.68 -9.06 -6.62
C ASN A 171 8.97 -10.40 -6.84
N LEU A 172 7.86 -10.42 -7.57
CA LEU A 172 7.01 -11.60 -7.76
C LEU A 172 7.01 -12.06 -9.21
N ASP A 173 6.86 -13.36 -9.39
CA ASP A 173 6.54 -13.94 -10.70
C ASP A 173 5.10 -13.58 -11.14
N SER A 174 4.79 -13.85 -12.40
CA SER A 174 3.51 -13.50 -13.00
C SER A 174 2.30 -14.15 -12.30
N ARG A 175 2.45 -15.36 -11.73
CA ARG A 175 1.38 -16.05 -11.00
C ARG A 175 1.10 -15.36 -9.66
N ASN A 176 2.15 -15.15 -8.87
CA ASN A 176 2.03 -14.47 -7.58
C ASN A 176 1.57 -13.00 -7.75
N THR A 177 2.02 -12.31 -8.81
CA THR A 177 1.51 -10.97 -9.18
C THR A 177 -0.01 -10.98 -9.36
N ARG A 178 -0.55 -11.92 -10.14
CA ARG A 178 -2.00 -12.04 -10.33
C ARG A 178 -2.75 -12.29 -9.02
N ASP A 179 -2.20 -13.14 -8.17
CA ASP A 179 -2.83 -13.46 -6.89
C ASP A 179 -2.86 -12.24 -5.96
N VAL A 180 -1.78 -11.45 -5.88
CA VAL A 180 -1.73 -10.20 -5.10
C VAL A 180 -2.72 -9.17 -5.66
N LEU A 181 -2.80 -9.00 -6.99
CA LEU A 181 -3.76 -8.07 -7.59
C LEU A 181 -5.21 -8.47 -7.33
N ARG A 182 -5.56 -9.77 -7.39
CA ARG A 182 -6.89 -10.26 -7.00
C ARG A 182 -7.23 -9.94 -5.55
N LEU A 183 -6.25 -10.05 -4.65
CA LEU A 183 -6.44 -9.71 -3.24
C LEU A 183 -6.67 -8.21 -3.06
N LEU A 184 -5.88 -7.35 -3.72
CA LEU A 184 -6.09 -5.90 -3.68
C LEU A 184 -7.47 -5.52 -4.23
N SER A 185 -7.91 -6.16 -5.32
CA SER A 185 -9.25 -5.93 -5.87
C SER A 185 -10.36 -6.30 -4.90
N ARG A 186 -10.26 -7.44 -4.20
CA ARG A 186 -11.23 -7.82 -3.16
C ARG A 186 -11.27 -6.81 -2.01
N VAL A 187 -10.11 -6.33 -1.58
CA VAL A 187 -9.99 -5.30 -0.54
C VAL A 187 -10.68 -4.00 -0.99
N HIS A 188 -10.50 -3.62 -2.27
CA HIS A 188 -11.16 -2.47 -2.88
C HIS A 188 -12.69 -2.68 -2.98
N GLU A 189 -13.16 -3.85 -3.43
CA GLU A 189 -14.58 -4.21 -3.48
C GLU A 189 -15.29 -4.15 -2.12
N GLN A 190 -14.55 -4.33 -1.03
CA GLN A 190 -15.01 -4.12 0.35
C GLN A 190 -15.09 -2.64 0.75
N GLY A 191 -14.82 -1.71 -0.18
CA GLY A 191 -14.92 -0.26 0.01
C GLY A 191 -13.66 0.39 0.61
N ARG A 192 -12.51 -0.30 0.64
CA ARG A 192 -11.25 0.28 1.12
C ARG A 192 -10.63 1.17 0.07
N THR A 193 -9.99 2.24 0.53
CA THR A 193 -9.19 3.12 -0.32
C THR A 193 -7.81 2.52 -0.51
N ILE A 194 -7.33 2.44 -1.75
CA ILE A 194 -6.00 1.90 -2.07
C ILE A 194 -5.19 2.94 -2.84
N LEU A 195 -3.97 3.21 -2.39
CA LEU A 195 -2.97 3.91 -3.17
C LEU A 195 -1.81 2.95 -3.41
N LEU A 196 -1.63 2.58 -4.66
CA LEU A 196 -0.60 1.65 -5.12
C LEU A 196 0.46 2.40 -5.91
N VAL A 197 1.72 2.15 -5.61
CA VAL A 197 2.85 2.65 -6.40
C VAL A 197 3.42 1.50 -7.23
N THR A 198 3.64 1.73 -8.51
CA THR A 198 4.25 0.74 -9.41
C THR A 198 4.92 1.38 -10.63
N HIS A 199 5.89 0.67 -11.20
CA HIS A 199 6.44 0.98 -12.51
C HIS A 199 5.88 0.07 -13.63
N ASP A 200 5.08 -0.95 -13.27
CA ASP A 200 4.44 -1.86 -14.23
C ASP A 200 3.06 -1.31 -14.63
N ALA A 201 2.93 -0.93 -15.91
CA ALA A 201 1.68 -0.40 -16.47
C ALA A 201 0.52 -1.41 -16.39
N ARG A 202 0.80 -2.72 -16.41
CA ARG A 202 -0.22 -3.77 -16.27
C ARG A 202 -0.79 -3.78 -14.85
N VAL A 203 0.08 -3.57 -13.84
CA VAL A 203 -0.34 -3.46 -12.45
C VAL A 203 -1.13 -2.16 -12.23
N ALA A 204 -0.67 -1.05 -12.82
CA ALA A 204 -1.36 0.23 -12.74
C ALA A 204 -2.77 0.18 -13.37
N SER A 205 -2.96 -0.60 -14.44
CA SER A 205 -4.27 -0.73 -15.12
C SER A 205 -5.34 -1.47 -14.30
N ALA A 206 -4.97 -2.06 -13.15
CA ALA A 206 -5.92 -2.65 -12.21
C ALA A 206 -6.65 -1.61 -11.34
N ALA A 207 -6.17 -0.36 -11.31
CA ALA A 207 -6.75 0.73 -10.54
C ALA A 207 -7.88 1.45 -11.30
N ASP A 208 -8.71 2.21 -10.58
CA ASP A 208 -9.75 3.05 -11.18
C ASP A 208 -9.15 4.29 -11.85
N ARG A 209 -7.99 4.73 -11.37
CA ARG A 209 -7.32 5.95 -11.79
C ARG A 209 -5.80 5.80 -11.71
N VAL A 210 -5.11 6.30 -12.73
CA VAL A 210 -3.65 6.26 -12.82
C VAL A 210 -3.11 7.68 -12.81
N ILE A 211 -2.23 7.96 -11.85
CA ILE A 211 -1.48 9.19 -11.74
C ILE A 211 -0.06 8.93 -12.22
N SER A 212 0.36 9.65 -13.24
CA SER A 212 1.73 9.58 -13.76
C SER A 212 2.62 10.57 -13.02
N LEU A 213 3.64 10.06 -12.34
CA LEU A 213 4.65 10.87 -11.66
C LEU A 213 5.95 10.86 -12.47
N PHE A 214 6.50 12.04 -12.74
CA PHE A 214 7.76 12.20 -13.45
C PHE A 214 8.59 13.31 -12.78
N ASP A 215 9.85 13.02 -12.45
CA ASP A 215 10.77 13.95 -11.78
C ASP A 215 10.14 14.68 -10.57
N GLY A 216 9.40 13.95 -9.75
CA GLY A 216 8.78 14.46 -8.53
C GLY A 216 7.50 15.29 -8.74
N ALA A 217 7.01 15.45 -9.97
CA ALA A 217 5.80 16.18 -10.30
C ALA A 217 4.74 15.28 -10.95
N ILE A 218 3.45 15.60 -10.79
CA ILE A 218 2.36 14.93 -11.50
C ILE A 218 2.38 15.40 -12.95
N ALA A 219 2.63 14.46 -13.86
CA ALA A 219 2.64 14.69 -15.31
C ALA A 219 1.32 14.32 -15.99
N GLY A 220 0.50 13.50 -15.35
CA GLY A 220 -0.79 13.06 -15.88
C GLY A 220 -1.67 12.47 -14.79
N ASP A 221 -2.98 12.54 -15.04
CA ASP A 221 -4.02 12.04 -14.15
C ASP A 221 -5.17 11.54 -15.04
N THR A 222 -5.39 10.22 -15.05
CA THR A 222 -6.27 9.58 -16.01
C THR A 222 -7.18 8.57 -15.33
N GLU A 223 -8.49 8.71 -15.49
CA GLU A 223 -9.44 7.68 -15.08
C GLU A 223 -9.35 6.47 -16.02
N VAL A 224 -9.27 5.27 -15.46
CA VAL A 224 -9.25 4.03 -16.22
C VAL A 224 -10.69 3.64 -16.52
N SER A 225 -11.13 3.91 -17.75
CA SER A 225 -12.46 3.52 -18.22
C SER A 225 -12.50 2.01 -18.48
N LEU A 226 -12.78 1.21 -17.46
CA LEU A 226 -13.13 -0.20 -17.66
C LEU A 226 -14.61 -0.28 -18.08
N PRO A 227 -14.95 -1.03 -19.15
CA PRO A 227 -16.35 -1.33 -19.46
C PRO A 227 -17.06 -1.93 -18.26
N ALA A 228 -18.31 -1.56 -18.01
CA ALA A 228 -19.10 -2.00 -16.86
C ALA A 228 -19.13 -3.54 -16.67
N SER A 229 -18.93 -4.32 -17.75
CA SER A 229 -18.80 -5.77 -17.75
C SER A 229 -17.48 -6.30 -17.17
N ARG A 230 -16.47 -5.44 -16.96
CA ARG A 230 -15.13 -5.81 -16.43
C ARG A 230 -14.84 -5.30 -15.04
N ARG A 231 -15.75 -4.57 -14.41
CA ARG A 231 -15.59 -4.08 -13.02
C ARG A 231 -15.58 -5.18 -11.96
N GLY A 232 -15.78 -6.44 -12.35
CA GLY A 232 -15.78 -7.60 -11.46
C GLY A 232 -14.67 -8.61 -11.70
N SER A 233 -13.74 -8.39 -12.64
CA SER A 233 -12.71 -9.37 -12.93
C SER A 233 -11.41 -8.72 -13.40
N VAL A 234 -10.57 -8.33 -12.46
CA VAL A 234 -9.14 -8.02 -12.72
C VAL A 234 -8.41 -9.22 -13.36
N ALA A 235 -8.98 -10.43 -13.22
CA ALA A 235 -8.48 -11.64 -13.86
C ALA A 235 -8.46 -11.55 -15.41
N ASP A 236 -9.36 -10.77 -16.03
CA ASP A 236 -9.45 -10.65 -17.48
C ASP A 236 -8.51 -9.58 -18.06
N VAL A 237 -8.09 -8.60 -17.26
CA VAL A 237 -7.09 -7.59 -17.68
C VAL A 237 -5.70 -8.22 -17.83
N LEU A 238 -5.46 -9.34 -17.14
CA LEU A 238 -4.18 -10.06 -17.14
C LEU A 238 -4.13 -11.21 -18.15
N GLN A 239 -5.15 -11.40 -19.00
CA GLN A 239 -5.09 -12.26 -20.19
C GLN A 239 -4.43 -11.52 -21.37
N LEU A 240 -3.36 -10.79 -21.13
CA LEU A 240 -2.46 -10.43 -22.22
C LEU A 240 -1.62 -11.68 -22.51
N LYS A 241 -1.90 -12.24 -23.70
CA LYS A 241 -1.17 -13.36 -24.28
C LYS A 241 0.34 -13.12 -24.23
N ASP A 242 1.07 -14.19 -23.98
CA ASP A 242 2.49 -14.35 -24.25
C ASP A 242 2.83 -13.92 -25.69
#